data_2cc4c3907c567d3f11504fd0fc0c778b
#
_entry.id   2cc4c3907c567d3f11504fd0fc0c778b
#
_cell.length_a   1.000
_cell.length_b   1.000
_cell.length_c   1.000
_cell.angle_alpha   90.00
_cell.angle_beta   90.00
_cell.angle_gamma   90.00
#
_symmetry.space_group_name_H-M   'P 1'
#
loop_
_entity.id
_entity.type
_entity.pdbx_description
1 polymer ?
#
loop_
_entity_poly.entity_id
_entity_poly.type
_entity_poly.pdbx_seq_one_letter_code
_entity_poly.pdbx_strand_id
1 'polypeptide(L)'
;SGASEDVTKVVEATKIAKDLRPDLKIDGEMQFDTAFVPEVGRLKFPNSSVAGNASVFVFPDLQSGNIGYKIAQRLGNFEAIGPILQGLNKPVSDLSRGSNEEDVYKLSIITAAQALM
;
A
#
# COMPACT_ATOMS: atom_id res chain seq x y z
N SER A 1 5.70 -16.78 0.70
CA SER A 1 5.67 -18.16 1.20
C SER A 1 4.98 -19.08 0.21
N GLY A 2 5.69 -19.66 -0.69
CA GLY A 2 5.23 -20.58 -1.72
C GLY A 2 5.52 -20.05 -3.12
N ALA A 3 5.73 -20.95 -4.07
CA ALA A 3 5.91 -20.57 -5.47
C ALA A 3 4.54 -20.45 -6.15
N SER A 4 4.25 -19.29 -6.71
CA SER A 4 3.05 -19.05 -7.52
C SER A 4 3.33 -17.92 -8.51
N GLU A 5 2.48 -17.77 -9.51
CA GLU A 5 2.58 -16.67 -10.48
C GLU A 5 2.46 -15.30 -9.78
N ASP A 6 1.62 -15.20 -8.76
CA ASP A 6 1.45 -13.96 -8.00
C ASP A 6 2.71 -13.58 -7.22
N VAL A 7 3.41 -14.57 -6.64
CA VAL A 7 4.70 -14.34 -5.97
C VAL A 7 5.74 -13.87 -6.98
N THR A 8 5.85 -14.52 -8.13
CA THR A 8 6.77 -14.13 -9.20
C THR A 8 6.52 -12.69 -9.67
N LYS A 9 5.25 -12.32 -9.88
CA LYS A 9 4.85 -10.95 -10.22
C LYS A 9 5.36 -9.92 -9.22
N VAL A 10 5.21 -10.18 -7.93
CA VAL A 10 5.64 -9.25 -6.87
C VAL A 10 7.17 -9.16 -6.79
N VAL A 11 7.87 -10.26 -6.94
CA VAL A 11 9.34 -10.29 -6.98
C VAL A 11 9.87 -9.46 -8.15
N GLU A 12 9.33 -9.67 -9.35
CA GLU A 12 9.72 -8.91 -10.54
C GLU A 12 9.40 -7.42 -10.40
N ALA A 13 8.19 -7.09 -9.94
CA ALA A 13 7.78 -5.70 -9.70
C ALA A 13 8.71 -5.01 -8.68
N THR A 14 9.07 -5.70 -7.60
CA THR A 14 10.00 -5.18 -6.59
C THR A 14 11.37 -4.89 -7.19
N LYS A 15 11.90 -5.79 -8.02
CA LYS A 15 13.16 -5.60 -8.72
C LYS A 15 13.12 -4.38 -9.64
N ILE A 16 12.09 -4.28 -10.48
CA ILE A 16 11.90 -3.14 -11.39
C ILE A 16 11.80 -1.83 -10.60
N ALA A 17 11.04 -1.81 -9.50
CA ALA A 17 10.90 -0.61 -8.67
C ALA A 17 12.24 -0.17 -8.04
N LYS A 18 13.04 -1.12 -7.55
CA LYS A 18 14.40 -0.83 -7.04
C LYS A 18 15.35 -0.29 -8.11
N ASP A 19 15.27 -0.82 -9.32
CA ASP A 19 16.08 -0.37 -10.45
C ASP A 19 15.70 1.04 -10.91
N LEU A 20 14.39 1.34 -10.93
CA LEU A 20 13.87 2.66 -11.33
C LEU A 20 14.05 3.73 -10.24
N ARG A 21 13.96 3.36 -8.99
CA ARG A 21 14.04 4.27 -7.84
C ARG A 21 14.96 3.74 -6.74
N PRO A 22 16.28 3.69 -7.01
CA PRO A 22 17.28 3.20 -6.04
C PRO A 22 17.40 4.11 -4.80
N ASP A 23 16.87 5.31 -4.84
CA ASP A 23 16.78 6.26 -3.74
C ASP A 23 15.71 5.89 -2.70
N LEU A 24 14.73 5.06 -3.07
CA LEU A 24 13.65 4.65 -2.18
C LEU A 24 13.97 3.34 -1.44
N LYS A 25 13.55 3.28 -0.19
CA LYS A 25 13.59 2.04 0.59
C LYS A 25 12.41 1.15 0.19
N ILE A 26 12.65 0.25 -0.73
CA ILE A 26 11.66 -0.70 -1.25
C ILE A 26 12.17 -2.10 -0.99
N ASP A 27 11.32 -3.00 -0.52
CA ASP A 27 11.65 -4.41 -0.36
C ASP A 27 10.40 -5.31 -0.50
N GLY A 28 10.61 -6.57 -0.83
CA GLY A 28 9.60 -7.60 -1.08
C GLY A 28 10.17 -8.71 -1.97
N GLU A 29 9.46 -9.79 -2.14
CA GLU A 29 8.13 -10.05 -1.59
C GLU A 29 8.21 -10.36 -0.10
N MET A 30 7.20 -10.05 0.67
CA MET A 30 7.14 -10.46 2.07
C MET A 30 5.69 -10.50 2.59
N GLN A 31 5.46 -11.27 3.63
CA GLN A 31 4.16 -11.29 4.30
C GLN A 31 3.91 -9.97 5.02
N PHE A 32 2.64 -9.62 5.21
CA PHE A 32 2.25 -8.38 5.88
C PHE A 32 2.82 -8.26 7.30
N ASP A 33 2.77 -9.34 8.09
CA ASP A 33 3.35 -9.38 9.43
C ASP A 33 4.87 -9.14 9.41
N THR A 34 5.56 -9.69 8.41
CA THR A 34 7.00 -9.49 8.20
C THR A 34 7.32 -8.03 7.86
N ALA A 35 6.49 -7.39 7.06
CA ALA A 35 6.67 -5.99 6.70
C ALA A 35 6.38 -5.03 7.88
N PHE A 36 5.41 -5.39 8.74
CA PHE A 36 4.87 -4.50 9.77
C PHE A 36 5.40 -4.75 11.19
N VAL A 37 5.61 -6.03 11.58
CA VAL A 37 5.98 -6.40 12.96
C VAL A 37 7.50 -6.52 13.08
N PRO A 38 8.16 -5.67 13.90
CA PRO A 38 9.62 -5.62 13.99
C PRO A 38 10.30 -6.96 14.34
N GLU A 39 9.71 -7.73 15.27
CA GLU A 39 10.24 -9.05 15.65
C GLU A 39 10.21 -10.05 14.50
N VAL A 40 9.10 -10.06 13.74
CA VAL A 40 8.92 -10.95 12.59
C VAL A 40 9.84 -10.53 11.45
N GLY A 41 9.96 -9.23 11.20
CA GLY A 41 10.88 -8.68 10.21
C GLY A 41 12.32 -9.06 10.48
N ARG A 42 12.80 -8.88 11.71
CA ARG A 42 14.17 -9.29 12.11
C ARG A 42 14.41 -10.79 11.95
N LEU A 43 13.39 -11.61 12.23
CA LEU A 43 13.52 -13.06 12.13
C LEU A 43 13.56 -13.55 10.68
N LYS A 44 12.65 -13.07 9.84
CA LYS A 44 12.47 -13.56 8.47
C LYS A 44 13.36 -12.86 7.44
N PHE A 45 13.64 -11.57 7.63
CA PHE A 45 14.41 -10.72 6.71
C PHE A 45 15.43 -9.85 7.46
N PRO A 46 16.44 -10.46 8.13
CA PRO A 46 17.38 -9.75 9.00
C PRO A 46 18.22 -8.67 8.30
N ASN A 47 18.38 -8.79 6.99
CA ASN A 47 19.18 -7.86 6.17
C ASN A 47 18.32 -6.77 5.47
N SER A 48 17.02 -6.79 5.65
CA SER A 48 16.12 -5.79 5.07
C SER A 48 16.08 -4.53 5.92
N SER A 49 16.19 -3.37 5.28
CA SER A 49 15.99 -2.07 5.93
C SER A 49 14.50 -1.67 6.02
N VAL A 50 13.61 -2.47 5.43
CA VAL A 50 12.17 -2.21 5.34
C VAL A 50 11.38 -3.14 6.25
N ALA A 51 11.76 -4.41 6.32
CA ALA A 51 11.05 -5.41 7.11
C ALA A 51 10.88 -5.00 8.56
N GLY A 52 9.66 -5.09 9.08
CA GLY A 52 9.28 -4.68 10.43
C GLY A 52 9.11 -3.17 10.62
N ASN A 53 9.35 -2.36 9.58
CA ASN A 53 9.26 -0.91 9.65
C ASN A 53 8.57 -0.29 8.42
N ALA A 54 7.90 -1.08 7.61
CA ALA A 54 7.21 -0.59 6.43
C ALA A 54 6.06 0.36 6.80
N SER A 55 5.97 1.47 6.10
CA SER A 55 4.89 2.45 6.23
C SER A 55 3.94 2.48 5.02
N VAL A 56 4.35 1.84 3.92
CA VAL A 56 3.56 1.69 2.70
C VAL A 56 3.52 0.22 2.32
N PHE A 57 2.33 -0.28 2.02
CA PHE A 57 2.10 -1.68 1.68
C PHE A 57 1.47 -1.77 0.30
N VAL A 58 2.20 -2.38 -0.64
CA VAL A 58 1.71 -2.63 -2.00
C VAL A 58 1.19 -4.06 -2.08
N PHE A 59 -0.08 -4.21 -2.35
CA PHE A 59 -0.74 -5.50 -2.48
C PHE A 59 -0.58 -6.07 -3.90
N PRO A 60 -0.56 -7.40 -4.07
CA PRO A 60 -0.34 -8.05 -5.37
C PRO A 60 -1.48 -7.83 -6.36
N ASP A 61 -2.66 -7.53 -5.89
CA ASP A 61 -3.88 -7.31 -6.67
C ASP A 61 -4.90 -6.43 -5.92
N LEU A 62 -5.91 -5.98 -6.67
CA LEU A 62 -6.98 -5.12 -6.15
C LEU A 62 -7.82 -5.84 -5.09
N GLN A 63 -8.05 -7.13 -5.23
CA GLN A 63 -8.91 -7.90 -4.33
C GLN A 63 -8.29 -8.00 -2.94
N SER A 64 -7.00 -8.35 -2.86
CA SER A 64 -6.28 -8.42 -1.60
C SER A 64 -6.15 -7.06 -0.93
N GLY A 65 -5.89 -6.01 -1.70
CA GLY A 65 -5.89 -4.64 -1.20
C GLY A 65 -7.25 -4.21 -0.65
N ASN A 66 -8.33 -4.50 -1.37
CA ASN A 66 -9.70 -4.21 -0.92
C ASN A 66 -10.07 -4.92 0.38
N ILE A 67 -9.74 -6.18 0.49
CA ILE A 67 -9.98 -6.96 1.72
C ILE A 67 -9.14 -6.38 2.87
N GLY A 68 -7.85 -6.15 2.63
CA GLY A 68 -6.91 -5.65 3.64
C GLY A 68 -7.35 -4.33 4.27
N TYR A 69 -7.63 -3.31 3.46
CA TYR A 69 -8.01 -2.01 4.00
C TYR A 69 -9.38 -2.03 4.69
N LYS A 70 -10.34 -2.82 4.18
CA LYS A 70 -11.66 -2.95 4.80
C LYS A 70 -11.59 -3.65 6.16
N ILE A 71 -10.75 -4.67 6.31
CA ILE A 71 -10.50 -5.31 7.60
C ILE A 71 -9.90 -4.30 8.58
N ALA A 72 -8.86 -3.58 8.16
CA ALA A 72 -8.23 -2.56 8.99
C ALA A 72 -9.26 -1.48 9.42
N GLN A 73 -10.04 -0.97 8.49
CA GLN A 73 -11.06 0.03 8.77
C GLN A 73 -12.15 -0.48 9.73
N ARG A 74 -12.73 -1.65 9.45
CA ARG A 74 -13.92 -2.12 10.16
C ARG A 74 -13.62 -2.85 11.47
N LEU A 75 -12.52 -3.59 11.55
CA LEU A 75 -12.14 -4.32 12.74
C LEU A 75 -11.02 -3.61 13.52
N GLY A 76 -10.11 -2.93 12.83
CA GLY A 76 -9.00 -2.21 13.45
C GLY A 76 -9.32 -0.76 13.82
N ASN A 77 -10.50 -0.25 13.47
CA ASN A 77 -10.91 1.13 13.70
C ASN A 77 -9.95 2.17 13.07
N PHE A 78 -9.31 1.80 11.96
CA PHE A 78 -8.51 2.74 11.17
C PHE A 78 -9.40 3.62 10.31
N GLU A 79 -8.98 4.84 10.10
CA GLU A 79 -9.60 5.72 9.11
C GLU A 79 -9.19 5.29 7.70
N ALA A 80 -10.15 5.16 6.79
CA ALA A 80 -9.89 4.89 5.38
C ALA A 80 -10.23 6.13 4.55
N ILE A 81 -9.23 6.71 3.89
CA ILE A 81 -9.40 7.85 3.00
C ILE A 81 -8.99 7.43 1.59
N GLY A 82 -9.94 7.45 0.66
CA GLY A 82 -9.71 6.98 -0.70
C GLY A 82 -10.99 6.43 -1.33
N PRO A 83 -10.90 5.84 -2.53
CA PRO A 83 -9.68 5.60 -3.32
C PRO A 83 -9.10 6.86 -3.95
N ILE A 84 -7.77 6.92 -3.99
CA ILE A 84 -6.99 7.98 -4.64
C ILE A 84 -6.38 7.37 -5.90
N LEU A 85 -6.75 7.90 -7.07
CA LEU A 85 -6.24 7.41 -8.35
C LEU A 85 -4.87 8.03 -8.63
N GLN A 86 -3.94 7.21 -9.12
CA GLN A 86 -2.59 7.64 -9.49
C GLN A 86 -2.34 7.43 -11.00
N GLY A 87 -1.33 8.12 -11.54
CA GLY A 87 -0.93 7.98 -12.94
C GLY A 87 -1.79 8.75 -13.94
N LEU A 88 -2.67 9.64 -13.49
CA LEU A 88 -3.48 10.51 -14.33
C LEU A 88 -2.80 11.88 -14.50
N ASN A 89 -3.06 12.55 -15.64
CA ASN A 89 -2.51 13.89 -15.91
C ASN A 89 -3.01 14.97 -14.94
N LYS A 90 -4.18 14.75 -14.36
CA LYS A 90 -4.76 15.58 -13.31
C LYS A 90 -5.33 14.69 -12.22
N PRO A 91 -5.33 15.15 -10.98
CA PRO A 91 -5.83 14.35 -9.87
C PRO A 91 -7.33 14.11 -10.01
N VAL A 92 -7.69 12.87 -9.81
CA VAL A 92 -9.08 12.40 -9.74
C VAL A 92 -9.15 11.43 -8.57
N SER A 93 -10.15 11.59 -7.74
CA SER A 93 -10.47 10.65 -6.67
C SER A 93 -11.89 10.15 -6.82
N ASP A 94 -12.14 8.93 -6.39
CA ASP A 94 -13.45 8.31 -6.41
C ASP A 94 -13.99 8.19 -4.98
N LEU A 95 -15.26 7.97 -4.84
CA LEU A 95 -15.93 7.78 -3.56
C LEU A 95 -16.70 6.46 -3.56
N SER A 96 -16.57 5.73 -2.45
CA SER A 96 -17.40 4.55 -2.22
C SER A 96 -18.88 4.94 -2.04
N ARG A 97 -19.78 4.06 -2.45
CA ARG A 97 -21.23 4.21 -2.20
C ARG A 97 -21.60 4.30 -0.72
N GLY A 98 -20.72 3.91 0.17
CA GLY A 98 -20.87 4.01 1.61
C GLY A 98 -20.16 5.20 2.25
N SER A 99 -19.69 6.16 1.45
CA SER A 99 -19.01 7.36 1.94
C SER A 99 -19.99 8.32 2.63
N ASN A 100 -19.48 8.98 3.65
CA ASN A 100 -20.18 10.03 4.39
C ASN A 100 -19.64 11.42 4.02
N GLU A 101 -20.18 12.46 4.62
CA GLU A 101 -19.77 13.85 4.36
C GLU A 101 -18.32 14.14 4.74
N GLU A 102 -17.79 13.51 5.78
CA GLU A 102 -16.41 13.67 6.22
C GLU A 102 -15.43 13.04 5.22
N ASP A 103 -15.78 11.88 4.66
CA ASP A 103 -15.00 11.23 3.60
C ASP A 103 -14.90 12.15 2.37
N VAL A 104 -16.01 12.78 1.96
CA VAL A 104 -16.04 13.73 0.84
C VAL A 104 -15.14 14.94 1.13
N TYR A 105 -15.25 15.51 2.32
CA TYR A 105 -14.45 16.64 2.75
C TYR A 105 -12.94 16.32 2.70
N LYS A 106 -12.53 15.26 3.35
CA LYS A 106 -11.11 14.85 3.41
C LYS A 106 -10.53 14.54 2.04
N LEU A 107 -11.28 13.78 1.24
CA LEU A 107 -10.83 13.40 -0.10
C LEU A 107 -10.73 14.61 -1.04
N SER A 108 -11.62 15.58 -0.90
CA SER A 108 -11.57 16.85 -1.66
C SER A 108 -10.30 17.64 -1.35
N ILE A 109 -9.89 17.72 -0.08
CA ILE A 109 -8.63 18.37 0.33
C ILE A 109 -7.43 17.67 -0.29
N ILE A 110 -7.39 16.34 -0.23
CA ILE A 110 -6.28 15.56 -0.79
C ILE A 110 -6.20 15.74 -2.30
N THR A 111 -7.34 15.67 -3.00
CA THR A 111 -7.39 15.86 -4.45
C THR A 111 -6.92 17.29 -4.85
N ALA A 112 -7.34 18.30 -4.09
CA ALA A 112 -6.87 19.66 -4.30
C ALA A 112 -5.36 19.80 -4.05
N ALA A 113 -4.83 19.21 -2.99
CA ALA A 113 -3.41 19.19 -2.70
C ALA A 113 -2.58 18.52 -3.82
N GLN A 114 -3.06 17.39 -4.35
CA GLN A 114 -2.42 16.74 -5.49
C GLN A 114 -2.39 17.63 -6.76
N ALA A 115 -3.37 18.50 -6.94
CA ALA A 115 -3.42 19.43 -8.09
C ALA A 115 -2.35 20.55 -8.01
N LEU A 116 -1.74 20.74 -6.84
CA LEU A 116 -0.69 21.73 -6.60
C LEU A 116 0.73 21.15 -6.67
N MET A 117 0.83 19.82 -6.79
CA MET A 117 2.12 19.10 -6.89
C MET A 117 2.55 18.93 -8.35
#